data_bd53756aab64a56dcdc081ecd6be1d89
#
_entry.id   bd53756aab64a56dcdc081ecd6be1d89
#
_cell.length_a   1.000
_cell.length_b   1.000
_cell.length_c   1.000
_cell.angle_alpha   90.00
_cell.angle_beta   90.00
_cell.angle_gamma   90.00
#
_symmetry.space_group_name_H-M   'P 1'
#
loop_
_entity.id
_entity.type
_entity.pdbx_description
1 polymer ?
#
loop_
_entity_poly.entity_id
_entity_poly.type
_entity_poly.pdbx_seq_one_letter_code
_entity_poly.pdbx_strand_id
1 'polypeptide(L)'
;VALADNYAGLLTLLDRYVDLKYMPTLADARHIQKVDVSFVEGSVCINDKLAVAEIKETREKSTIVVALGGCACYGNITRFTRGGQQNQPAHEAYLPIGDLIKVDVFIPGCAPTPQMIRNVAVMAYLLLKGTKEQKDLATAFLKPLMKLTERNEACGCDLITDVINQGLCIGCGSCSAACPVRAITMEYGKPNVERDLCIKCGACYSQCPRSWFSFDVVSNYEAINEAIMAALQ
;
A
#
# COMPACT_ATOMS: atom_id res chain seq x y z
N VAL A 1 -7.71 -0.57 -12.37
CA VAL A 1 -8.80 0.31 -11.90
C VAL A 1 -8.22 1.68 -11.53
N ALA A 2 -7.18 1.74 -10.69
CA ALA A 2 -6.58 3.02 -10.29
C ALA A 2 -5.96 3.81 -11.44
N LEU A 3 -5.49 3.15 -12.50
CA LEU A 3 -4.92 3.77 -13.69
C LEU A 3 -5.98 4.22 -14.71
N ALA A 4 -7.17 3.62 -14.69
CA ALA A 4 -8.26 3.97 -15.61
C ALA A 4 -8.91 5.31 -15.29
N ASP A 5 -8.68 5.84 -14.10
CA ASP A 5 -9.25 7.10 -13.64
C ASP A 5 -8.14 8.16 -13.54
N ASN A 6 -8.26 9.22 -14.32
CA ASN A 6 -7.30 10.35 -14.26
C ASN A 6 -7.43 11.17 -12.95
N TYR A 7 -7.99 10.57 -11.93
CA TYR A 7 -8.14 11.20 -10.63
C TYR A 7 -6.78 11.65 -10.08
N ALA A 8 -6.76 12.86 -9.61
CA ALA A 8 -5.60 13.46 -8.97
C ALA A 8 -4.33 13.50 -9.85
N GLY A 9 -4.47 13.42 -11.17
CA GLY A 9 -3.36 13.58 -12.09
C GLY A 9 -2.40 12.39 -12.18
N LEU A 10 -2.79 11.19 -11.76
CA LEU A 10 -1.94 10.00 -11.85
C LEU A 10 -1.60 9.67 -13.31
N LEU A 11 -2.57 9.72 -14.22
CA LEU A 11 -2.31 9.48 -15.64
C LEU A 11 -1.41 10.57 -16.23
N THR A 12 -1.61 11.82 -15.84
CA THR A 12 -0.74 12.93 -16.27
C THR A 12 0.70 12.74 -15.78
N LEU A 13 0.87 12.25 -14.55
CA LEU A 13 2.19 11.91 -14.00
C LEU A 13 2.86 10.83 -14.86
N LEU A 14 2.15 9.74 -15.16
CA LEU A 14 2.68 8.62 -15.94
C LEU A 14 3.01 9.02 -17.39
N ASP A 15 2.18 9.87 -17.99
CA ASP A 15 2.35 10.32 -19.39
C ASP A 15 3.50 11.33 -19.57
N ARG A 16 3.62 12.28 -18.64
CA ARG A 16 4.52 13.45 -18.85
C ARG A 16 5.80 13.44 -18.03
N TYR A 17 5.82 12.76 -16.88
CA TYR A 17 6.90 12.91 -15.89
C TYR A 17 7.58 11.60 -15.51
N VAL A 18 7.01 10.47 -15.94
CA VAL A 18 7.56 9.13 -15.63
C VAL A 18 7.99 8.44 -16.92
N ASP A 19 9.22 7.97 -16.94
CA ASP A 19 9.70 7.08 -17.98
C ASP A 19 9.38 5.63 -17.54
N LEU A 20 8.28 5.09 -18.04
CA LEU A 20 7.77 3.77 -17.69
C LEU A 20 8.61 2.68 -18.36
N LYS A 21 9.57 2.10 -17.62
CA LYS A 21 10.54 1.13 -18.13
C LYS A 21 10.02 -0.29 -18.24
N TYR A 22 9.14 -0.70 -17.33
CA TYR A 22 8.60 -2.06 -17.28
C TYR A 22 7.20 -2.06 -16.68
N MET A 23 6.25 -2.49 -17.49
CA MET A 23 4.87 -2.78 -17.06
C MET A 23 4.26 -3.74 -18.10
N PRO A 24 4.13 -5.03 -17.78
CA PRO A 24 3.75 -6.06 -18.77
C PRO A 24 2.45 -5.76 -19.54
N THR A 25 1.55 -4.97 -18.95
CA THR A 25 0.25 -4.63 -19.54
C THR A 25 0.26 -3.36 -20.39
N LEU A 26 1.23 -2.46 -20.21
CA LEU A 26 1.26 -1.14 -20.86
C LEU A 26 2.57 -0.84 -21.58
N ALA A 27 3.70 -1.42 -21.17
CA ALA A 27 5.00 -1.18 -21.78
C ALA A 27 5.41 -2.35 -22.69
N ASP A 28 6.15 -2.04 -23.75
CA ASP A 28 6.67 -3.04 -24.68
C ASP A 28 7.86 -3.83 -24.11
N ALA A 29 8.50 -3.31 -23.08
CA ALA A 29 9.64 -3.97 -22.44
C ALA A 29 9.24 -5.31 -21.81
N ARG A 30 10.01 -6.35 -22.10
CA ARG A 30 9.79 -7.73 -21.61
C ARG A 30 10.75 -8.14 -20.51
N HIS A 31 11.67 -7.25 -20.13
CA HIS A 31 12.68 -7.50 -19.10
C HIS A 31 12.73 -6.35 -18.10
N ILE A 32 12.92 -6.69 -16.84
CA ILE A 32 13.08 -5.71 -15.76
C ILE A 32 14.38 -4.95 -16.00
N GLN A 33 14.28 -3.63 -16.07
CA GLN A 33 15.39 -2.70 -16.26
C GLN A 33 15.77 -2.05 -14.93
N LYS A 34 16.96 -1.43 -14.88
CA LYS A 34 17.35 -0.62 -13.74
C LYS A 34 16.48 0.63 -13.68
N VAL A 35 15.86 0.87 -12.53
CA VAL A 35 14.92 1.97 -12.30
C VAL A 35 15.17 2.66 -10.97
N ASP A 36 14.69 3.90 -10.87
CA ASP A 36 14.71 4.64 -9.61
C ASP A 36 13.69 4.07 -8.61
N VAL A 37 12.46 3.79 -9.07
CA VAL A 37 11.36 3.31 -8.22
C VAL A 37 10.61 2.18 -8.91
N SER A 38 10.39 1.10 -8.20
CA SER A 38 9.49 0.01 -8.64
C SER A 38 8.26 -0.06 -7.75
N PHE A 39 7.09 -0.07 -8.37
CA PHE A 39 5.83 -0.39 -7.71
C PHE A 39 5.48 -1.85 -8.00
N VAL A 40 5.44 -2.65 -6.95
CA VAL A 40 5.18 -4.10 -7.06
C VAL A 40 3.84 -4.41 -6.46
N GLU A 41 2.94 -4.96 -7.25
CA GLU A 41 1.61 -5.40 -6.82
C GLU A 41 1.52 -6.92 -6.71
N GLY A 42 0.50 -7.38 -5.97
CA GLY A 42 0.24 -8.79 -5.79
C GLY A 42 1.10 -9.45 -4.70
N SER A 43 0.70 -10.65 -4.33
CA SER A 43 1.49 -11.56 -3.49
C SER A 43 2.29 -12.51 -4.36
N VAL A 44 3.36 -13.07 -3.81
CA VAL A 44 4.25 -13.97 -4.56
C VAL A 44 4.01 -15.41 -4.14
N CYS A 45 3.74 -16.27 -5.11
CA CYS A 45 3.70 -17.72 -4.89
C CYS A 45 5.12 -18.27 -4.80
N ILE A 46 5.52 -18.78 -3.64
CA ILE A 46 6.89 -19.31 -3.43
C ILE A 46 7.17 -20.59 -4.24
N ASN A 47 6.14 -21.27 -4.70
CA ASN A 47 6.26 -22.43 -5.57
C ASN A 47 6.50 -22.06 -7.05
N ASP A 48 6.24 -20.80 -7.41
CA ASP A 48 6.55 -20.25 -8.71
C ASP A 48 7.97 -19.67 -8.71
N LYS A 49 8.92 -20.46 -9.20
CA LYS A 49 10.33 -20.08 -9.24
C LYS A 49 10.59 -18.85 -10.12
N LEU A 50 9.78 -18.64 -11.16
CA LEU A 50 9.92 -17.47 -12.03
C LEU A 50 9.47 -16.21 -11.29
N ALA A 51 8.31 -16.22 -10.66
CA ALA A 51 7.83 -15.10 -9.86
C ALA A 51 8.81 -14.74 -8.73
N VAL A 52 9.37 -15.74 -8.04
CA VAL A 52 10.39 -15.51 -7.00
C VAL A 52 11.67 -14.91 -7.58
N ALA A 53 12.09 -15.33 -8.76
CA ALA A 53 13.27 -14.77 -9.42
C ALA A 53 13.02 -13.32 -9.86
N GLU A 54 11.87 -13.03 -10.47
CA GLU A 54 11.47 -11.68 -10.89
C GLU A 54 11.41 -10.68 -9.73
N ILE A 55 10.86 -11.09 -8.58
CA ILE A 55 10.79 -10.18 -7.43
C ILE A 55 12.18 -9.89 -6.86
N LYS A 56 13.09 -10.85 -6.84
CA LYS A 56 14.48 -10.63 -6.43
C LYS A 56 15.23 -9.73 -7.42
N GLU A 57 15.07 -9.97 -8.70
CA GLU A 57 15.63 -9.13 -9.77
C GLU A 57 15.09 -7.68 -9.67
N THR A 58 13.80 -7.52 -9.37
CA THR A 58 13.20 -6.23 -9.14
C THR A 58 13.90 -5.48 -8.00
N ARG A 59 14.18 -6.15 -6.88
CA ARG A 59 14.92 -5.53 -5.76
C ARG A 59 16.34 -5.11 -6.17
N GLU A 60 17.05 -5.96 -6.90
CA GLU A 60 18.42 -5.69 -7.33
C GLU A 60 18.51 -4.50 -8.29
N LYS A 61 17.51 -4.34 -9.14
CA LYS A 61 17.46 -3.30 -10.18
C LYS A 61 16.77 -2.01 -9.77
N SER A 62 16.23 -1.95 -8.54
CA SER A 62 15.47 -0.78 -8.07
C SER A 62 16.18 -0.08 -6.93
N THR A 63 16.20 1.27 -6.97
CA THR A 63 16.68 2.06 -5.83
C THR A 63 15.67 2.03 -4.69
N ILE A 64 14.39 2.25 -4.99
CA ILE A 64 13.27 2.17 -4.05
C ILE A 64 12.28 1.12 -4.54
N VAL A 65 11.87 0.22 -3.65
CA VAL A 65 10.79 -0.74 -3.91
C VAL A 65 9.59 -0.38 -3.06
N VAL A 66 8.45 -0.20 -3.73
CA VAL A 66 7.15 0.12 -3.14
C VAL A 66 6.24 -1.09 -3.25
N ALA A 67 5.79 -1.63 -2.13
CA ALA A 67 4.72 -2.63 -2.10
C ALA A 67 3.37 -1.95 -2.32
N LEU A 68 2.67 -2.29 -3.39
CA LEU A 68 1.43 -1.66 -3.80
C LEU A 68 0.23 -2.57 -3.56
N GLY A 69 -0.64 -2.13 -2.66
CA GLY A 69 -1.88 -2.84 -2.34
C GLY A 69 -1.76 -3.90 -1.26
N GLY A 70 -2.90 -4.32 -0.72
CA GLY A 70 -2.97 -5.24 0.41
C GLY A 70 -2.31 -6.59 0.17
N CYS A 71 -2.36 -7.12 -1.06
CA CYS A 71 -1.71 -8.39 -1.39
C CYS A 71 -0.17 -8.28 -1.32
N ALA A 72 0.40 -7.21 -1.88
CA ALA A 72 1.83 -6.97 -1.82
C ALA A 72 2.31 -6.69 -0.39
N CYS A 73 1.52 -5.93 0.39
CA CYS A 73 1.89 -5.52 1.75
C CYS A 73 1.75 -6.64 2.78
N TYR A 74 0.67 -7.47 2.69
CA TYR A 74 0.27 -8.38 3.77
C TYR A 74 -0.11 -9.79 3.30
N GLY A 75 -0.07 -10.07 2.00
CA GLY A 75 -0.57 -11.31 1.42
C GLY A 75 -2.09 -11.34 1.23
N ASN A 76 -2.84 -10.55 1.99
CA ASN A 76 -4.29 -10.33 1.89
C ASN A 76 -5.08 -11.62 1.58
N ILE A 77 -6.11 -11.50 0.74
CA ILE A 77 -7.03 -12.59 0.38
C ILE A 77 -6.33 -13.79 -0.30
N THR A 78 -5.17 -13.58 -0.92
CA THR A 78 -4.42 -14.67 -1.55
C THR A 78 -3.80 -15.63 -0.54
N ARG A 79 -3.58 -15.18 0.70
CA ARG A 79 -2.99 -15.97 1.78
C ARG A 79 -4.02 -16.83 2.53
N PHE A 80 -5.31 -16.48 2.44
CA PHE A 80 -6.35 -17.10 3.24
C PHE A 80 -7.47 -17.69 2.38
N THR A 81 -8.14 -18.72 2.91
CA THR A 81 -9.29 -19.31 2.25
C THR A 81 -10.55 -18.47 2.40
N ARG A 82 -11.59 -18.89 1.72
CA ARG A 82 -12.91 -18.27 1.86
C ARG A 82 -13.39 -18.28 3.31
N GLY A 83 -14.04 -17.18 3.64
CA GLY A 83 -14.73 -17.09 4.89
C GLY A 83 -13.77 -17.02 6.06
N GLY A 84 -12.65 -16.61 5.86
CA GLY A 84 -11.80 -16.10 6.85
C GLY A 84 -10.95 -16.97 7.66
N GLN A 85 -10.51 -17.65 7.33
CA GLN A 85 -10.45 -18.49 8.03
C GLN A 85 -9.19 -19.22 8.22
N GLN A 86 -9.10 -20.39 7.88
CA GLN A 86 -7.90 -21.18 8.02
C GLN A 86 -7.06 -21.08 6.76
N ASN A 87 -5.73 -20.95 6.90
CA ASN A 87 -4.83 -21.13 5.79
C ASN A 87 -5.01 -22.52 5.18
N GLN A 88 -5.05 -22.57 3.88
CA GLN A 88 -4.93 -23.82 3.15
C GLN A 88 -3.48 -23.98 2.69
N PRO A 89 -2.94 -25.20 2.54
CA PRO A 89 -1.56 -25.37 2.07
C PRO A 89 -1.23 -24.64 0.77
N ALA A 90 -2.20 -24.54 -0.13
CA ALA A 90 -2.04 -23.76 -1.36
C ALA A 90 -1.93 -22.23 -1.11
N HIS A 91 -2.55 -21.73 -0.04
CA HIS A 91 -2.51 -20.32 0.30
C HIS A 91 -1.29 -19.95 1.16
N GLU A 92 -0.73 -20.88 1.89
CA GLU A 92 0.53 -20.70 2.61
C GLU A 92 1.70 -20.42 1.67
N ALA A 93 1.58 -20.86 0.41
CA ALA A 93 2.55 -20.58 -0.63
C ALA A 93 2.55 -19.11 -1.11
N TYR A 94 1.51 -18.32 -0.80
CA TYR A 94 1.42 -16.91 -1.19
C TYR A 94 1.88 -16.01 -0.05
N LEU A 95 2.99 -15.32 -0.28
CA LEU A 95 3.60 -14.42 0.70
C LEU A 95 3.50 -12.94 0.26
N PRO A 96 3.42 -11.99 1.21
CA PRO A 96 3.68 -10.60 0.89
C PRO A 96 5.11 -10.42 0.40
N ILE A 97 5.36 -9.41 -0.41
CA ILE A 97 6.69 -9.24 -1.01
C ILE A 97 7.77 -8.93 0.03
N GLY A 98 7.41 -8.34 1.15
CA GLY A 98 8.33 -8.04 2.25
C GLY A 98 8.93 -9.27 2.94
N ASP A 99 8.32 -10.45 2.78
CA ASP A 99 8.85 -11.71 3.29
C ASP A 99 9.96 -12.30 2.38
N LEU A 100 10.06 -11.80 1.15
CA LEU A 100 11.02 -12.29 0.15
C LEU A 100 12.14 -11.31 -0.15
N ILE A 101 11.85 -10.01 -0.13
CA ILE A 101 12.79 -8.94 -0.43
C ILE A 101 12.61 -7.77 0.54
N LYS A 102 13.63 -6.93 0.67
CA LYS A 102 13.49 -5.66 1.38
C LYS A 102 12.57 -4.74 0.59
N VAL A 103 11.49 -4.30 1.23
CA VAL A 103 10.59 -3.25 0.74
C VAL A 103 10.90 -1.95 1.47
N ASP A 104 10.93 -0.84 0.74
CA ASP A 104 11.26 0.46 1.30
C ASP A 104 10.02 1.25 1.71
N VAL A 105 8.91 1.10 0.95
CA VAL A 105 7.65 1.82 1.21
C VAL A 105 6.46 0.88 0.97
N PHE A 106 5.42 1.00 1.79
CA PHE A 106 4.21 0.20 1.69
C PHE A 106 3.01 1.10 1.43
N ILE A 107 2.22 0.80 0.42
CA ILE A 107 0.95 1.46 0.12
C ILE A 107 -0.18 0.43 0.31
N PRO A 108 -0.75 0.32 1.50
CA PRO A 108 -1.87 -0.60 1.73
C PRO A 108 -3.13 -0.13 1.04
N GLY A 109 -4.10 -1.03 0.96
CA GLY A 109 -5.42 -0.78 0.36
C GLY A 109 -5.79 -1.85 -0.66
N CYS A 110 -7.08 -2.07 -0.82
CA CYS A 110 -7.60 -3.02 -1.80
C CYS A 110 -8.80 -2.39 -2.55
N ALA A 111 -8.50 -1.51 -3.47
CA ALA A 111 -7.23 -1.03 -4.04
C ALA A 111 -6.75 0.25 -3.34
N PRO A 112 -5.45 0.62 -3.44
CA PRO A 112 -4.95 1.93 -3.05
C PRO A 112 -5.57 3.03 -3.90
N THR A 113 -5.67 4.24 -3.35
CA THR A 113 -6.21 5.37 -4.10
C THR A 113 -5.20 5.89 -5.13
N PRO A 114 -5.66 6.41 -6.29
CA PRO A 114 -4.78 7.05 -7.27
C PRO A 114 -3.94 8.18 -6.67
N GLN A 115 -4.52 8.96 -5.75
CA GLN A 115 -3.82 10.01 -5.03
C GLN A 115 -2.61 9.48 -4.24
N MET A 116 -2.79 8.38 -3.53
CA MET A 116 -1.71 7.79 -2.73
C MET A 116 -0.59 7.29 -3.63
N ILE A 117 -0.91 6.63 -4.74
CA ILE A 117 0.08 6.15 -5.71
C ILE A 117 0.88 7.33 -6.27
N ARG A 118 0.18 8.39 -6.73
CA ARG A 118 0.80 9.62 -7.23
C ARG A 118 1.70 10.26 -6.17
N ASN A 119 1.19 10.45 -4.97
CA ASN A 119 1.92 11.13 -3.91
C ASN A 119 3.20 10.37 -3.54
N VAL A 120 3.12 9.04 -3.40
CA VAL A 120 4.32 8.23 -3.13
C VAL A 120 5.31 8.28 -4.29
N ALA A 121 4.84 8.25 -5.54
CA ALA A 121 5.73 8.37 -6.71
C ALA A 121 6.51 9.70 -6.70
N VAL A 122 5.82 10.82 -6.47
CA VAL A 122 6.46 12.14 -6.41
C VAL A 122 7.38 12.25 -5.19
N MET A 123 6.95 11.79 -4.02
CA MET A 123 7.78 11.84 -2.81
C MET A 123 9.03 10.95 -2.93
N ALA A 124 8.92 9.77 -3.56
CA ALA A 124 10.09 8.95 -3.85
C ALA A 124 11.07 9.64 -4.83
N TYR A 125 10.54 10.33 -5.84
CA TYR A 125 11.37 11.14 -6.73
C TYR A 125 12.08 12.28 -5.98
N LEU A 126 11.35 13.05 -5.15
CA LEU A 126 11.93 14.13 -4.36
C LEU A 126 12.97 13.64 -3.35
N LEU A 127 12.74 12.45 -2.76
CA LEU A 127 13.74 11.82 -1.88
C LEU A 127 15.05 11.53 -2.61
N LEU A 128 15.00 11.14 -3.88
CA LEU A 128 16.18 10.81 -4.68
C LEU A 128 16.85 12.06 -5.29
N LYS A 129 16.05 12.97 -5.84
CA LYS A 129 16.54 14.04 -6.71
C LYS A 129 16.27 15.46 -6.18
N GLY A 130 15.47 15.62 -5.13
CA GLY A 130 15.06 16.92 -4.61
C GLY A 130 16.14 17.69 -3.87
N THR A 131 15.84 18.95 -3.56
CA THR A 131 16.63 19.78 -2.64
C THR A 131 16.59 19.18 -1.22
N LYS A 132 17.35 19.75 -0.30
CA LYS A 132 17.37 19.30 1.09
C LYS A 132 15.97 19.40 1.72
N GLU A 133 15.31 20.55 1.55
CA GLU A 133 13.97 20.81 2.07
C GLU A 133 12.94 19.84 1.48
N GLN A 134 13.03 19.57 0.18
CA GLN A 134 12.17 18.60 -0.50
C GLN A 134 12.41 17.15 -0.01
N LYS A 135 13.65 16.79 0.27
CA LYS A 135 13.99 15.48 0.86
C LYS A 135 13.48 15.34 2.27
N ASP A 136 13.55 16.39 3.08
CA ASP A 136 13.02 16.39 4.44
C ASP A 136 11.49 16.22 4.42
N LEU A 137 10.80 16.94 3.54
CA LEU A 137 9.35 16.78 3.32
C LEU A 137 8.99 15.37 2.85
N ALA A 138 9.71 14.85 1.86
CA ALA A 138 9.49 13.50 1.33
C ALA A 138 9.71 12.44 2.42
N THR A 139 10.75 12.60 3.23
CA THR A 139 11.04 11.71 4.36
C THR A 139 9.91 11.76 5.39
N ALA A 140 9.42 12.93 5.76
CA ALA A 140 8.31 13.09 6.69
C ALA A 140 7.03 12.40 6.19
N PHE A 141 6.71 12.55 4.91
CA PHE A 141 5.57 11.90 4.28
C PHE A 141 5.71 10.37 4.20
N LEU A 142 6.88 9.88 3.78
CA LEU A 142 7.10 8.44 3.58
C LEU A 142 7.31 7.66 4.88
N LYS A 143 7.76 8.33 5.95
CA LYS A 143 8.08 7.70 7.24
C LYS A 143 6.97 6.81 7.82
N PRO A 144 5.68 7.19 7.83
CA PRO A 144 4.60 6.32 8.26
C PRO A 144 4.47 5.06 7.39
N LEU A 145 4.66 5.21 6.08
CA LEU A 145 4.57 4.13 5.11
C LEU A 145 5.79 3.18 5.18
N MET A 146 6.94 3.68 5.57
CA MET A 146 8.15 2.86 5.80
C MET A 146 8.03 2.03 7.09
N LYS A 147 7.34 2.53 8.11
CA LYS A 147 7.14 1.83 9.39
C LYS A 147 6.18 0.64 9.30
N LEU A 148 5.40 0.53 8.23
CA LEU A 148 4.58 -0.67 8.00
C LEU A 148 5.42 -1.94 7.83
N THR A 149 6.73 -1.82 7.56
CA THR A 149 7.68 -2.94 7.55
C THR A 149 7.82 -3.61 8.91
N GLU A 150 7.61 -2.88 9.99
CA GLU A 150 7.73 -3.39 11.36
C GLU A 150 6.47 -4.13 11.81
N ARG A 151 5.38 -3.99 11.05
CA ARG A 151 4.09 -4.63 11.32
C ARG A 151 3.86 -5.72 10.28
N ASN A 152 4.27 -6.93 10.59
CA ASN A 152 4.04 -8.10 9.72
C ASN A 152 2.56 -8.43 9.50
N GLU A 153 1.65 -7.80 10.23
CA GLU A 153 0.22 -8.05 10.17
C GLU A 153 -0.57 -6.77 10.47
N ALA A 154 -1.24 -6.19 9.48
CA ALA A 154 -2.32 -5.26 9.76
C ALA A 154 -3.59 -6.10 9.99
N CYS A 155 -4.16 -6.07 11.16
CA CYS A 155 -5.37 -6.82 11.47
C CYS A 155 -6.51 -5.89 11.93
N GLY A 156 -7.72 -6.42 12.05
CA GLY A 156 -8.81 -5.73 12.74
C GLY A 156 -8.45 -5.37 14.19
N CYS A 157 -7.46 -6.03 14.76
CA CYS A 157 -6.92 -5.75 16.10
C CYS A 157 -6.28 -4.36 16.17
N ASP A 158 -5.58 -3.92 15.12
CA ASP A 158 -4.99 -2.57 15.08
C ASP A 158 -6.08 -1.50 15.05
N LEU A 159 -7.19 -1.76 14.32
CA LEU A 159 -8.35 -0.89 14.36
C LEU A 159 -8.92 -0.76 15.79
N ILE A 160 -9.00 -1.88 16.51
CA ILE A 160 -9.48 -1.88 17.90
C ILE A 160 -8.51 -1.14 18.80
N THR A 161 -7.23 -1.46 18.73
CA THR A 161 -6.20 -0.93 19.64
C THR A 161 -5.94 0.56 19.42
N ASP A 162 -5.77 0.96 18.15
CA ASP A 162 -5.28 2.28 17.80
C ASP A 162 -6.41 3.31 17.59
N VAL A 163 -7.63 2.84 17.31
CA VAL A 163 -8.75 3.73 17.00
C VAL A 163 -9.90 3.60 18.01
N ILE A 164 -10.40 2.37 18.22
CA ILE A 164 -11.60 2.18 19.05
C ILE A 164 -11.27 2.40 20.52
N ASN A 165 -10.25 1.72 21.02
CA ASN A 165 -9.82 1.81 22.42
C ASN A 165 -9.24 3.19 22.78
N GLN A 166 -8.76 3.93 21.80
CA GLN A 166 -8.30 5.32 21.99
C GLN A 166 -9.44 6.35 21.94
N GLY A 167 -10.68 5.91 21.76
CA GLY A 167 -11.84 6.81 21.68
C GLY A 167 -11.89 7.64 20.39
N LEU A 168 -11.09 7.32 19.38
CA LEU A 168 -11.02 8.07 18.12
C LEU A 168 -12.13 7.69 17.14
N CYS A 169 -12.82 6.58 17.36
CA CYS A 169 -13.85 6.07 16.46
C CYS A 169 -15.07 7.02 16.41
N ILE A 170 -15.40 7.47 15.21
CA ILE A 170 -16.55 8.36 14.93
C ILE A 170 -17.78 7.60 14.41
N GLY A 171 -17.76 6.27 14.34
CA GLY A 171 -18.88 5.45 13.90
C GLY A 171 -19.23 5.54 12.41
N CYS A 172 -18.30 5.97 11.55
CA CYS A 172 -18.57 6.22 10.12
C CYS A 172 -18.85 4.96 9.27
N GLY A 173 -18.55 3.75 9.76
CA GLY A 173 -18.80 2.50 9.04
C GLY A 173 -17.80 2.14 7.93
N SER A 174 -16.81 3.00 7.63
CA SER A 174 -15.83 2.75 6.55
C SER A 174 -15.09 1.41 6.72
N CYS A 175 -14.75 1.04 7.95
CA CYS A 175 -14.08 -0.23 8.24
C CYS A 175 -14.95 -1.45 7.91
N SER A 176 -16.26 -1.38 8.21
CA SER A 176 -17.22 -2.43 7.87
C SER A 176 -17.43 -2.53 6.36
N ALA A 177 -17.59 -1.39 5.68
CA ALA A 177 -17.74 -1.32 4.22
C ALA A 177 -16.50 -1.81 3.48
N ALA A 178 -15.29 -1.57 4.03
CA ALA A 178 -14.03 -1.98 3.45
C ALA A 178 -13.68 -3.46 3.69
N CYS A 179 -14.38 -4.15 4.59
CA CYS A 179 -14.03 -5.51 4.96
C CYS A 179 -14.42 -6.52 3.87
N PRO A 180 -13.46 -7.18 3.18
CA PRO A 180 -13.77 -8.07 2.06
C PRO A 180 -14.45 -9.37 2.50
N VAL A 181 -14.30 -9.75 3.76
CA VAL A 181 -14.88 -10.98 4.34
C VAL A 181 -16.03 -10.70 5.32
N ARG A 182 -16.46 -9.43 5.43
CA ARG A 182 -17.54 -9.01 6.33
C ARG A 182 -17.31 -9.38 7.80
N ALA A 183 -16.06 -9.42 8.22
CA ALA A 183 -15.67 -9.67 9.60
C ALA A 183 -15.95 -8.49 10.55
N ILE A 184 -16.51 -7.38 10.04
CA ILE A 184 -16.78 -6.19 10.84
C ILE A 184 -18.25 -5.82 10.70
N THR A 185 -18.98 -5.87 11.81
CA THR A 185 -20.34 -5.36 11.94
C THR A 185 -20.34 -4.06 12.72
N MET A 186 -21.32 -3.21 12.48
CA MET A 186 -21.49 -1.97 13.25
C MET A 186 -22.56 -2.19 14.32
N GLU A 187 -22.18 -2.08 15.57
CA GLU A 187 -23.08 -2.24 16.71
C GLU A 187 -23.04 -0.97 17.56
N TYR A 188 -24.19 -0.36 17.79
CA TYR A 188 -24.32 0.91 18.55
C TYR A 188 -23.35 2.00 18.09
N GLY A 189 -23.11 2.08 16.78
CA GLY A 189 -22.21 3.07 16.19
C GLY A 189 -20.71 2.76 16.36
N LYS A 190 -20.35 1.56 16.79
CA LYS A 190 -18.97 1.09 16.89
C LYS A 190 -18.75 -0.20 16.10
N PRO A 191 -17.56 -0.40 15.52
CA PRO A 191 -17.24 -1.65 14.84
C PRO A 191 -16.99 -2.76 15.87
N ASN A 192 -17.65 -3.88 15.64
CA ASN A 192 -17.36 -5.16 16.27
C ASN A 192 -16.63 -6.06 15.28
N VAL A 193 -15.49 -6.61 15.68
CA VAL A 193 -14.61 -7.40 14.81
C VAL A 193 -14.68 -8.86 15.16
N GLU A 194 -15.23 -9.66 14.25
CA GLU A 194 -15.23 -11.11 14.30
C GLU A 194 -13.84 -11.63 13.92
N ARG A 195 -13.05 -12.00 14.94
CA ARG A 195 -11.63 -12.33 14.74
C ARG A 195 -11.42 -13.60 13.94
N ASP A 196 -12.34 -14.56 14.07
CA ASP A 196 -12.25 -15.84 13.37
C ASP A 196 -12.51 -15.70 11.86
N LEU A 197 -13.22 -14.63 11.46
CA LEU A 197 -13.45 -14.29 10.07
C LEU A 197 -12.35 -13.36 9.51
N CYS A 198 -11.56 -12.71 10.35
CA CYS A 198 -10.61 -11.71 9.96
C CYS A 198 -9.39 -12.32 9.25
N ILE A 199 -9.18 -11.96 7.97
CA ILE A 199 -8.05 -12.40 7.15
C ILE A 199 -6.82 -11.48 7.27
N LYS A 200 -6.79 -10.60 8.23
CA LYS A 200 -5.64 -9.69 8.52
C LYS A 200 -5.17 -8.86 7.31
N CYS A 201 -6.09 -8.46 6.43
CA CYS A 201 -5.75 -7.76 5.19
C CYS A 201 -5.43 -6.26 5.39
N GLY A 202 -5.71 -5.69 6.55
CA GLY A 202 -5.47 -4.29 6.86
C GLY A 202 -6.41 -3.28 6.19
N ALA A 203 -7.36 -3.71 5.34
CA ALA A 203 -8.24 -2.80 4.61
C ALA A 203 -9.04 -1.88 5.54
N CYS A 204 -9.58 -2.42 6.64
CA CYS A 204 -10.34 -1.64 7.62
C CYS A 204 -9.51 -0.52 8.26
N TYR A 205 -8.25 -0.79 8.55
CA TYR A 205 -7.33 0.16 9.18
C TYR A 205 -6.89 1.23 8.19
N SER A 206 -6.49 0.85 6.97
CA SER A 206 -6.06 1.78 5.93
C SER A 206 -7.17 2.70 5.40
N GLN A 207 -8.44 2.24 5.47
CA GLN A 207 -9.60 3.04 5.08
C GLN A 207 -10.21 3.84 6.25
N CYS A 208 -9.72 3.65 7.46
CA CYS A 208 -10.21 4.39 8.62
C CYS A 208 -9.69 5.83 8.61
N PRO A 209 -10.59 6.85 8.58
CA PRO A 209 -10.15 8.25 8.56
C PRO A 209 -9.51 8.70 9.88
N ARG A 210 -9.54 7.84 10.90
CA ARG A 210 -9.00 8.12 12.23
C ARG A 210 -7.82 7.21 12.59
N SER A 211 -7.38 6.34 11.68
CA SER A 211 -6.12 5.60 11.87
C SER A 211 -4.94 6.56 11.81
N TRP A 212 -3.85 6.21 12.49
CA TRP A 212 -2.61 7.01 12.43
C TRP A 212 -2.12 7.19 10.98
N PHE A 213 -2.33 6.18 10.14
CA PHE A 213 -1.99 6.22 8.73
C PHE A 213 -2.68 7.36 7.99
N SER A 214 -4.00 7.51 8.18
CA SER A 214 -4.76 8.60 7.56
C SER A 214 -4.43 9.94 8.20
N PHE A 215 -4.19 9.95 9.50
CA PHE A 215 -3.95 11.19 10.24
C PHE A 215 -2.60 11.82 9.90
N ASP A 216 -1.53 11.01 9.86
CA ASP A 216 -0.19 11.50 9.52
C ASP A 216 -0.08 11.94 8.05
N VAL A 217 -0.81 11.28 7.15
CA VAL A 217 -0.84 11.65 5.74
C VAL A 217 -1.65 12.93 5.49
N VAL A 218 -2.78 13.10 6.19
CA VAL A 218 -3.68 14.25 5.98
C VAL A 218 -3.15 15.51 6.65
N SER A 219 -2.45 15.40 7.79
CA SER A 219 -1.95 16.56 8.53
C SER A 219 -0.95 17.43 7.75
N ASN A 220 -0.32 16.89 6.72
CA ASN A 220 0.64 17.60 5.86
C ASN A 220 0.13 17.82 4.43
N TYR A 221 -1.18 17.70 4.20
CA TYR A 221 -1.77 17.69 2.86
C TYR A 221 -1.42 18.93 2.01
N GLU A 222 -1.49 20.13 2.58
CA GLU A 222 -1.20 21.39 1.87
C GLU A 222 0.25 21.43 1.42
N ALA A 223 1.21 21.22 2.34
CA ALA A 223 2.63 21.20 2.03
C ALA A 223 3.00 20.12 1.00
N ILE A 224 2.34 18.95 1.10
CA ILE A 224 2.52 17.85 0.15
C ILE A 224 2.01 18.25 -1.24
N ASN A 225 0.83 18.85 -1.30
CA ASN A 225 0.24 19.26 -2.57
C ASN A 225 1.04 20.37 -3.23
N GLU A 226 1.51 21.36 -2.47
CA GLU A 226 2.42 22.41 -2.97
C GLU A 226 3.72 21.82 -3.50
N ALA A 227 4.35 20.89 -2.79
CA ALA A 227 5.56 20.22 -3.24
C ALA A 227 5.35 19.39 -4.51
N ILE A 228 4.20 18.71 -4.63
CA ILE A 228 3.82 17.98 -5.83
C ILE A 228 3.63 18.93 -7.01
N MET A 229 2.90 20.02 -6.81
CA MET A 229 2.65 21.00 -7.86
C MET A 229 3.95 21.67 -8.32
N ALA A 230 4.85 22.01 -7.38
CA ALA A 230 6.16 22.57 -7.71
C ALA A 230 7.07 21.59 -8.46
N ALA A 231 6.97 20.30 -8.17
CA ALA A 231 7.76 19.26 -8.86
C ALA A 231 7.23 18.93 -10.26
N LEU A 232 5.96 19.28 -10.54
CA LEU A 232 5.30 19.03 -11.83
C LEU A 232 5.32 20.25 -12.77
N GLN A 233 5.87 21.41 -12.36
CA GLN A 233 6.12 22.60 -13.15
C GLN A 233 7.52 22.54 -13.79
#